data_16c89117f72a30b61a658762658f882f
#
_entry.id   16c89117f72a30b61a658762658f882f
#
_cell.length_a   1.000
_cell.length_b   1.000
_cell.length_c   1.000
_cell.angle_alpha   90.00
_cell.angle_beta   90.00
_cell.angle_gamma   90.00
#
_symmetry.space_group_name_H-M   'P 1'
#
loop_
_entity.id
_entity.type
_entity.pdbx_description
1 polymer ?
#
loop_
_entity_poly.entity_id
_entity_poly.type
_entity_poly.pdbx_seq_one_letter_code
_entity_poly.pdbx_strand_id
1 'polypeptide(L)'
;MGAKDIKSKEYLADNARFADLCNYKLYDGKQVILPEDLQELDSTEVLSILGWDDTEVQTQKWRDLLKVAVVKSTSSVFYVLLGVENQTDVHYAMPVRNMLYDALNYGKQVNEAKKRHEENKDEMSSSEFLSGFKKEDKLTPIIPITLYWGTDEWEAPTHLHEMFGEIDEKLLQFIPDYRINLVAPSLIDNFDKFRTELGPTLEFIKYSKEKEHFKEMLSNLKDKKLTNETVSTINLFTGADIKLNEEGEVTDVCLAIEEMKKEAAEEAVAEMCLAIEEMKKEAVQEAVAKDLLSAVENVMESLHVSLEDACKILKHSTEEYYLAKTLLK
;
A
#
# COMPACT_ATOMS: atom_id res chain seq x y z
N MET A 1 -5.89 -13.77 -3.32
CA MET A 1 -5.08 -12.70 -3.94
C MET A 1 -6.05 -11.69 -4.51
N GLY A 2 -6.00 -10.44 -4.10
CA GLY A 2 -6.91 -9.38 -4.54
C GLY A 2 -6.63 -8.94 -5.98
N ALA A 3 -7.59 -8.28 -6.63
CA ALA A 3 -7.41 -7.77 -7.99
C ALA A 3 -6.21 -6.80 -8.09
N LYS A 4 -5.99 -5.96 -7.06
CA LYS A 4 -4.85 -5.04 -6.96
C LYS A 4 -3.51 -5.77 -6.92
N ASP A 5 -3.42 -6.88 -6.15
CA ASP A 5 -2.17 -7.67 -6.05
C ASP A 5 -1.81 -8.33 -7.39
N ILE A 6 -2.82 -8.86 -8.10
CA ILE A 6 -2.60 -9.45 -9.43
C ILE A 6 -2.12 -8.37 -10.40
N LYS A 7 -2.83 -7.23 -10.44
CA LYS A 7 -2.53 -6.16 -11.39
C LYS A 7 -1.17 -5.51 -11.16
N SER A 8 -0.78 -5.26 -9.90
CA SER A 8 0.54 -4.70 -9.58
C SER A 8 1.67 -5.62 -10.03
N LYS A 9 1.47 -6.93 -9.87
CA LYS A 9 2.40 -7.97 -10.31
C LYS A 9 2.55 -8.02 -11.82
N GLU A 10 1.44 -8.07 -12.55
CA GLU A 10 1.41 -8.07 -14.00
C GLU A 10 2.06 -6.78 -14.55
N TYR A 11 1.71 -5.63 -13.98
CA TYR A 11 2.22 -4.34 -14.41
C TYR A 11 3.74 -4.22 -14.26
N LEU A 12 4.31 -4.74 -13.16
CA LEU A 12 5.76 -4.74 -12.90
C LEU A 12 6.49 -5.95 -13.48
N ALA A 13 5.81 -6.95 -14.02
CA ALA A 13 6.45 -8.05 -14.73
C ALA A 13 7.19 -7.57 -15.99
N ASP A 14 6.75 -6.46 -16.57
CA ASP A 14 7.47 -5.80 -17.67
C ASP A 14 8.88 -5.36 -17.26
N ASN A 15 9.89 -5.79 -18.03
CA ASN A 15 11.29 -5.54 -17.69
C ASN A 15 11.66 -4.06 -17.71
N ALA A 16 11.02 -3.24 -18.55
CA ALA A 16 11.34 -1.82 -18.61
C ALA A 16 10.87 -1.11 -17.32
N ARG A 17 9.64 -1.38 -16.87
CA ARG A 17 9.12 -0.81 -15.61
C ARG A 17 9.87 -1.34 -14.39
N PHE A 18 10.24 -2.62 -14.39
CA PHE A 18 11.04 -3.22 -13.33
C PHE A 18 12.42 -2.57 -13.23
N ALA A 19 13.12 -2.43 -14.37
CA ALA A 19 14.42 -1.76 -14.43
C ALA A 19 14.31 -0.30 -13.97
N ASP A 20 13.26 0.40 -14.38
CA ASP A 20 13.02 1.80 -14.05
C ASP A 20 12.82 2.01 -12.55
N LEU A 21 12.03 1.14 -11.89
CA LEU A 21 11.88 1.12 -10.43
C LEU A 21 13.24 0.94 -9.74
N CYS A 22 14.03 -0.04 -10.20
CA CYS A 22 15.34 -0.31 -9.62
C CYS A 22 16.31 0.86 -9.85
N ASN A 23 16.31 1.45 -11.03
CA ASN A 23 17.14 2.61 -11.36
C ASN A 23 16.75 3.84 -10.52
N TYR A 24 15.45 4.07 -10.34
CA TYR A 24 14.97 5.13 -9.46
C TYR A 24 15.49 4.94 -8.03
N LYS A 25 15.30 3.75 -7.44
CA LYS A 25 15.63 3.51 -6.02
C LYS A 25 17.12 3.41 -5.76
N LEU A 26 17.87 2.75 -6.65
CA LEU A 26 19.28 2.40 -6.41
C LEU A 26 20.26 3.39 -7.04
N TYR A 27 19.87 4.07 -8.11
CA TYR A 27 20.76 4.90 -8.92
C TYR A 27 20.23 6.31 -9.18
N ASP A 28 19.25 6.75 -8.39
CA ASP A 28 18.65 8.08 -8.49
C ASP A 28 18.14 8.42 -9.91
N GLY A 29 17.52 7.41 -10.58
CA GLY A 29 16.97 7.52 -11.93
C GLY A 29 17.98 7.37 -13.07
N LYS A 30 19.27 7.18 -12.77
CA LYS A 30 20.28 6.89 -13.81
C LYS A 30 20.06 5.47 -14.36
N GLN A 31 20.05 5.34 -15.69
CA GLN A 31 19.79 4.07 -16.37
C GLN A 31 21.02 3.16 -16.33
N VAL A 32 21.21 2.44 -15.25
CA VAL A 32 22.31 1.50 -14.99
C VAL A 32 21.85 0.07 -15.20
N ILE A 33 20.63 -0.25 -14.81
CA ILE A 33 19.98 -1.55 -15.03
C ILE A 33 19.15 -1.42 -16.30
N LEU A 34 19.46 -2.24 -17.30
CA LEU A 34 18.76 -2.22 -18.58
C LEU A 34 17.74 -3.36 -18.64
N PRO A 35 16.57 -3.18 -19.29
CA PRO A 35 15.56 -4.21 -19.41
C PRO A 35 16.04 -5.53 -20.01
N GLU A 36 16.96 -5.45 -20.97
CA GLU A 36 17.58 -6.59 -21.65
C GLU A 36 18.58 -7.36 -20.77
N ASP A 37 19.08 -6.74 -19.71
CA ASP A 37 20.01 -7.38 -18.76
C ASP A 37 19.26 -8.10 -17.62
N LEU A 38 17.91 -8.12 -17.65
CA LEU A 38 17.06 -8.76 -16.63
C LEU A 38 16.60 -10.15 -17.06
N GLN A 39 16.73 -11.11 -16.15
CA GLN A 39 16.19 -12.47 -16.29
C GLN A 39 15.28 -12.79 -15.10
N GLU A 40 14.08 -13.25 -15.38
CA GLU A 40 13.14 -13.68 -14.35
C GLU A 40 13.58 -15.00 -13.73
N LEU A 41 13.45 -15.12 -12.40
CA LEU A 41 13.71 -16.32 -11.65
C LEU A 41 12.42 -16.81 -11.01
N ASP A 42 12.23 -18.13 -10.97
CA ASP A 42 11.10 -18.71 -10.23
C ASP A 42 11.34 -18.62 -8.73
N SER A 43 10.50 -17.83 -8.06
CA SER A 43 10.54 -17.65 -6.62
C SER A 43 10.01 -18.86 -5.84
N THR A 44 9.33 -19.83 -6.49
CA THR A 44 8.71 -21.01 -5.85
C THR A 44 9.71 -22.15 -5.62
N GLU A 45 10.80 -22.22 -6.39
CA GLU A 45 11.83 -23.25 -6.24
C GLU A 45 12.65 -23.14 -4.94
N VAL A 46 12.53 -22.00 -4.23
CA VAL A 46 13.39 -21.70 -3.06
C VAL A 46 13.10 -22.59 -1.86
N LEU A 47 11.87 -23.05 -1.68
CA LEU A 47 11.43 -23.78 -0.47
C LEU A 47 11.77 -25.28 -0.48
N SER A 48 11.75 -25.93 -1.62
CA SER A 48 12.05 -27.38 -1.73
C SER A 48 13.50 -27.72 -1.37
N ILE A 49 14.39 -26.72 -1.44
CA ILE A 49 15.84 -26.92 -1.22
C ILE A 49 16.21 -26.91 0.25
N LEU A 50 15.38 -26.31 1.13
CA LEU A 50 15.65 -26.22 2.56
C LEU A 50 15.17 -27.44 3.36
N GLY A 51 14.59 -28.45 2.70
CA GLY A 51 14.06 -29.65 3.36
C GLY A 51 12.83 -29.37 4.24
N TRP A 52 12.12 -28.30 3.94
CA TRP A 52 10.89 -27.89 4.63
C TRP A 52 9.63 -28.45 3.95
N ASP A 53 9.78 -29.54 3.22
CA ASP A 53 8.69 -30.19 2.48
C ASP A 53 7.55 -30.69 3.38
N ASP A 54 7.75 -30.79 4.69
CA ASP A 54 6.78 -31.33 5.65
C ASP A 54 6.10 -30.30 6.55
N THR A 55 6.36 -29.01 6.39
CA THR A 55 5.63 -28.01 7.16
C THR A 55 4.50 -27.42 6.34
N GLU A 56 3.29 -27.36 6.92
CA GLU A 56 2.10 -26.64 6.47
C GLU A 56 2.33 -25.11 6.26
N VAL A 57 3.55 -24.67 6.03
CA VAL A 57 3.87 -23.38 5.47
C VAL A 57 3.47 -23.46 4.00
N GLN A 58 2.14 -23.48 3.79
CA GLN A 58 1.57 -23.25 2.46
C GLN A 58 2.26 -22.01 1.91
N THR A 59 3.05 -22.24 0.91
CA THR A 59 3.76 -21.30 0.08
C THR A 59 2.86 -20.18 -0.42
N GLN A 60 2.55 -19.23 0.43
CA GLN A 60 2.25 -17.89 -0.05
C GLN A 60 3.51 -17.45 -0.80
N LYS A 61 3.38 -17.11 -2.06
CA LYS A 61 4.47 -16.66 -2.92
C LYS A 61 5.34 -15.69 -2.14
N TRP A 62 6.57 -16.10 -1.84
CA TRP A 62 7.44 -15.44 -0.87
C TRP A 62 7.92 -14.08 -1.36
N ARG A 63 7.98 -13.89 -2.67
CA ARG A 63 8.31 -12.61 -3.28
C ARG A 63 7.53 -12.48 -4.58
N ASP A 64 7.02 -11.28 -4.86
CA ASP A 64 6.16 -11.09 -6.01
C ASP A 64 6.92 -11.22 -7.32
N LEU A 65 8.08 -10.58 -7.43
CA LEU A 65 8.95 -10.65 -8.58
C LEU A 65 10.40 -10.78 -8.12
N LEU A 66 11.14 -11.71 -8.72
CA LEU A 66 12.57 -11.89 -8.50
C LEU A 66 13.27 -11.98 -9.86
N LYS A 67 14.21 -11.08 -10.11
CA LYS A 67 14.99 -11.05 -11.36
C LYS A 67 16.48 -10.98 -11.08
N VAL A 68 17.30 -11.63 -11.91
CA VAL A 68 18.75 -11.41 -11.95
C VAL A 68 19.03 -10.22 -12.84
N ALA A 69 19.83 -9.29 -12.37
CA ALA A 69 20.37 -8.20 -13.17
C ALA A 69 21.87 -8.36 -13.36
N VAL A 70 22.32 -8.09 -14.57
CA VAL A 70 23.75 -7.93 -14.88
C VAL A 70 24.11 -6.47 -14.74
N VAL A 71 24.77 -6.11 -13.65
CA VAL A 71 25.21 -4.72 -13.43
C VAL A 71 26.64 -4.54 -13.89
N LYS A 72 26.84 -3.65 -14.88
CA LYS A 72 28.14 -3.30 -15.45
C LYS A 72 28.68 -2.05 -14.77
N SER A 73 29.73 -2.20 -13.98
CA SER A 73 30.49 -1.08 -13.42
C SER A 73 31.70 -0.76 -14.34
N THR A 74 32.31 0.40 -14.15
CA THR A 74 33.51 0.81 -14.89
C THR A 74 34.69 -0.16 -14.78
N SER A 75 34.75 -0.95 -13.72
CA SER A 75 35.85 -1.88 -13.40
C SER A 75 35.44 -3.34 -13.30
N SER A 76 34.16 -3.66 -13.26
CA SER A 76 33.68 -5.04 -13.05
C SER A 76 32.26 -5.24 -13.55
N VAL A 77 31.93 -6.48 -13.88
CA VAL A 77 30.56 -6.95 -14.13
C VAL A 77 30.20 -7.86 -12.99
N PHE A 78 29.05 -7.66 -12.36
CA PHE A 78 28.56 -8.50 -11.30
C PHE A 78 27.06 -8.77 -11.43
N TYR A 79 26.63 -9.88 -10.88
CA TYR A 79 25.22 -10.25 -10.84
C TYR A 79 24.60 -9.79 -9.54
N VAL A 80 23.36 -9.32 -9.61
CA VAL A 80 22.56 -8.92 -8.44
C VAL A 80 21.18 -9.53 -8.57
N LEU A 81 20.69 -10.10 -7.48
CA LEU A 81 19.29 -10.51 -7.37
C LEU A 81 18.46 -9.31 -6.94
N LEU A 82 17.53 -8.91 -7.79
CA LEU A 82 16.59 -7.83 -7.53
C LEU A 82 15.22 -8.44 -7.23
N GLY A 83 14.70 -8.18 -6.05
CA GLY A 83 13.39 -8.65 -5.65
C GLY A 83 12.44 -7.49 -5.42
N VAL A 84 11.22 -7.54 -5.96
CA VAL A 84 10.18 -6.56 -5.70
C VAL A 84 9.02 -7.20 -4.96
N GLU A 85 8.62 -6.59 -3.86
CA GLU A 85 7.41 -6.86 -3.10
C GLU A 85 6.40 -5.76 -3.37
N ASN A 86 5.27 -6.12 -3.97
CA ASN A 86 4.16 -5.20 -4.20
C ASN A 86 3.25 -5.18 -2.97
N GLN A 87 3.05 -4.01 -2.39
CA GLN A 87 2.17 -3.83 -1.24
C GLN A 87 1.03 -2.90 -1.60
N THR A 88 -0.20 -3.38 -1.51
CA THR A 88 -1.41 -2.56 -1.70
C THR A 88 -1.87 -1.92 -0.40
N ASP A 89 -1.50 -2.53 0.72
CA ASP A 89 -1.78 -2.07 2.06
C ASP A 89 -0.48 -1.97 2.87
N VAL A 90 -0.48 -1.15 3.92
CA VAL A 90 0.66 -1.02 4.83
C VAL A 90 0.89 -2.33 5.59
N HIS A 91 2.12 -2.82 5.55
CA HIS A 91 2.51 -4.08 6.21
C HIS A 91 3.50 -3.82 7.35
N TYR A 92 3.02 -3.87 8.59
CA TYR A 92 3.79 -3.48 9.77
C TYR A 92 5.01 -4.37 10.08
N ALA A 93 5.08 -5.59 9.56
CA ALA A 93 6.21 -6.50 9.75
C ALA A 93 7.11 -6.63 8.49
N MET A 94 7.13 -5.60 7.62
CA MET A 94 7.86 -5.65 6.35
C MET A 94 9.37 -5.87 6.50
N PRO A 95 10.07 -5.26 7.49
CA PRO A 95 11.49 -5.55 7.71
C PRO A 95 11.77 -7.03 7.99
N VAL A 96 10.96 -7.67 8.84
CA VAL A 96 11.10 -9.12 9.16
C VAL A 96 10.79 -9.97 7.94
N ARG A 97 9.76 -9.61 7.17
CA ARG A 97 9.39 -10.33 5.95
C ARG A 97 10.51 -10.32 4.92
N ASN A 98 11.07 -9.15 4.62
CA ASN A 98 12.19 -9.02 3.69
C ASN A 98 13.46 -9.73 4.18
N MET A 99 13.79 -9.60 5.48
CA MET A 99 14.91 -10.30 6.09
C MET A 99 14.79 -11.81 5.92
N LEU A 100 13.60 -12.38 6.13
CA LEU A 100 13.35 -13.81 5.96
C LEU A 100 13.56 -14.23 4.50
N TYR A 101 13.06 -13.47 3.54
CA TYR A 101 13.26 -13.77 2.11
C TYR A 101 14.71 -13.74 1.70
N ASP A 102 15.48 -12.76 2.16
CA ASP A 102 16.89 -12.67 1.86
C ASP A 102 17.67 -13.83 2.48
N ALA A 103 17.37 -14.20 3.74
CA ALA A 103 17.98 -15.33 4.41
C ALA A 103 17.73 -16.65 3.68
N LEU A 104 16.49 -16.87 3.18
CA LEU A 104 16.14 -18.03 2.39
C LEU A 104 16.90 -18.08 1.06
N ASN A 105 17.01 -16.96 0.36
CA ASN A 105 17.76 -16.88 -0.90
C ASN A 105 19.25 -17.10 -0.69
N TYR A 106 19.87 -16.56 0.39
CA TYR A 106 21.28 -16.85 0.72
C TYR A 106 21.47 -18.30 1.11
N GLY A 107 20.53 -18.90 1.89
CA GLY A 107 20.55 -20.30 2.23
C GLY A 107 20.52 -21.20 0.98
N LYS A 108 19.67 -20.85 -0.01
CA LYS A 108 19.64 -21.53 -1.31
C LYS A 108 20.99 -21.49 -2.00
N GLN A 109 21.63 -20.33 -2.12
CA GLN A 109 22.93 -20.18 -2.75
C GLN A 109 24.02 -21.05 -2.08
N VAL A 110 24.02 -21.11 -0.75
CA VAL A 110 24.94 -21.99 -0.01
C VAL A 110 24.69 -23.45 -0.33
N ASN A 111 23.42 -23.89 -0.35
CA ASN A 111 23.07 -25.28 -0.68
C ASN A 111 23.40 -25.63 -2.13
N GLU A 112 23.22 -24.72 -3.08
CA GLU A 112 23.61 -24.91 -4.47
C GLU A 112 25.15 -25.03 -4.62
N ALA A 113 25.90 -24.22 -3.89
CA ALA A 113 27.36 -24.36 -3.84
C ALA A 113 27.79 -25.72 -3.33
N LYS A 114 27.17 -26.18 -2.22
CA LYS A 114 27.42 -27.52 -1.64
C LYS A 114 27.15 -28.63 -2.66
N LYS A 115 25.95 -28.62 -3.30
CA LYS A 115 25.57 -29.63 -4.32
C LYS A 115 26.57 -29.65 -5.48
N ARG A 116 26.95 -28.48 -6.00
CA ARG A 116 27.93 -28.34 -7.07
C ARG A 116 29.28 -28.96 -6.70
N HIS A 117 29.80 -28.77 -5.48
CA HIS A 117 31.03 -29.35 -5.00
C HIS A 117 30.92 -30.88 -4.84
N GLU A 118 29.79 -31.38 -4.36
CA GLU A 118 29.53 -32.82 -4.24
C GLU A 118 29.50 -33.51 -5.64
N GLU A 119 28.79 -32.92 -6.60
CA GLU A 119 28.69 -33.41 -7.98
C GLU A 119 30.05 -33.42 -8.68
N ASN A 120 30.82 -32.34 -8.52
CA ASN A 120 32.15 -32.21 -9.11
C ASN A 120 33.21 -33.04 -8.38
N LYS A 121 32.92 -33.59 -7.20
CA LYS A 121 33.84 -34.26 -6.26
C LYS A 121 35.08 -33.40 -5.97
N ASP A 122 34.81 -32.12 -5.69
CA ASP A 122 35.86 -31.15 -5.40
C ASP A 122 36.61 -31.53 -4.12
N GLU A 123 37.94 -31.35 -4.13
CA GLU A 123 38.75 -31.45 -2.91
C GLU A 123 38.39 -30.28 -1.99
N MET A 124 38.09 -30.60 -0.73
CA MET A 124 37.69 -29.66 0.32
C MET A 124 38.46 -29.93 1.61
N SER A 125 38.87 -28.88 2.29
CA SER A 125 39.36 -29.00 3.67
C SER A 125 38.24 -29.48 4.63
N SER A 126 38.57 -29.93 5.82
CA SER A 126 37.56 -30.35 6.81
C SER A 126 36.53 -29.23 7.14
N SER A 127 36.99 -27.99 7.19
CA SER A 127 36.11 -26.84 7.48
C SER A 127 35.16 -26.53 6.34
N GLU A 128 35.65 -26.60 5.09
CA GLU A 128 34.84 -26.40 3.86
C GLU A 128 33.83 -27.52 3.69
N PHE A 129 34.27 -28.79 3.93
CA PHE A 129 33.36 -29.93 3.90
C PHE A 129 32.23 -29.81 4.93
N LEU A 130 32.54 -29.33 6.14
CA LEU A 130 31.55 -29.14 7.21
C LEU A 130 30.53 -28.07 6.83
N SER A 131 30.97 -26.96 6.23
CA SER A 131 30.09 -25.85 5.82
C SER A 131 29.41 -26.09 4.46
N GLY A 132 29.96 -26.95 3.61
CA GLY A 132 29.55 -27.11 2.22
C GLY A 132 29.92 -25.90 1.33
N PHE A 133 30.77 -24.99 1.83
CA PHE A 133 31.08 -23.71 1.18
C PHE A 133 32.60 -23.49 1.22
N LYS A 134 33.22 -23.30 0.05
CA LYS A 134 34.66 -23.09 -0.08
C LYS A 134 35.03 -21.63 0.19
N LYS A 135 36.28 -21.39 0.54
CA LYS A 135 36.82 -20.05 0.78
C LYS A 135 36.69 -19.12 -0.43
N GLU A 136 36.76 -19.68 -1.63
CA GLU A 136 36.66 -18.96 -2.92
C GLU A 136 35.21 -18.70 -3.33
N ASP A 137 34.24 -19.46 -2.78
CA ASP A 137 32.82 -19.25 -3.11
C ASP A 137 32.37 -17.85 -2.71
N LYS A 138 31.49 -17.29 -3.51
CA LYS A 138 30.89 -15.97 -3.29
C LYS A 138 29.39 -16.05 -3.46
N LEU A 139 28.67 -15.34 -2.61
CA LEU A 139 27.24 -15.17 -2.73
C LEU A 139 26.92 -14.02 -3.70
N THR A 140 25.88 -14.21 -4.47
CA THR A 140 25.28 -13.11 -5.26
C THR A 140 24.48 -12.21 -4.32
N PRO A 141 24.76 -10.90 -4.28
CA PRO A 141 24.02 -9.99 -3.41
C PRO A 141 22.55 -9.93 -3.79
N ILE A 142 21.70 -9.76 -2.78
CA ILE A 142 20.25 -9.65 -2.92
C ILE A 142 19.84 -8.23 -2.50
N ILE A 143 19.07 -7.55 -3.33
CA ILE A 143 18.55 -6.21 -3.05
C ILE A 143 17.03 -6.25 -3.15
N PRO A 144 16.31 -6.34 -2.02
CA PRO A 144 14.87 -6.24 -2.00
C PRO A 144 14.40 -4.79 -2.17
N ILE A 145 13.34 -4.57 -2.94
CA ILE A 145 12.63 -3.29 -3.03
C ILE A 145 11.18 -3.55 -2.65
N THR A 146 10.65 -2.75 -1.74
CA THR A 146 9.23 -2.76 -1.39
C THR A 146 8.55 -1.61 -2.13
N LEU A 147 7.66 -1.91 -3.07
CA LEU A 147 6.85 -0.91 -3.76
C LEU A 147 5.45 -0.87 -3.14
N TYR A 148 5.09 0.26 -2.58
CA TYR A 148 3.78 0.53 -2.03
C TYR A 148 2.89 1.21 -3.07
N TRP A 149 1.69 0.67 -3.26
CA TRP A 149 0.70 1.16 -4.23
C TRP A 149 -0.45 1.92 -3.58
N GLY A 150 -0.37 2.16 -2.28
CA GLY A 150 -1.41 2.88 -1.56
C GLY A 150 -1.37 4.39 -1.78
N THR A 151 -2.53 5.01 -1.60
CA THR A 151 -2.72 6.47 -1.66
C THR A 151 -2.43 7.17 -0.34
N ASP A 152 -2.25 6.40 0.73
CA ASP A 152 -1.94 6.89 2.07
C ASP A 152 -0.44 6.89 2.32
N GLU A 153 -0.01 7.55 3.38
CA GLU A 153 1.39 7.50 3.79
C GLU A 153 1.76 6.11 4.33
N TRP A 154 3.02 5.76 4.18
CA TRP A 154 3.55 4.55 4.77
C TRP A 154 3.89 4.79 6.24
N GLU A 155 3.07 4.30 7.15
CA GLU A 155 3.22 4.50 8.60
C GLU A 155 3.91 3.32 9.33
N ALA A 156 4.25 2.24 8.61
CA ALA A 156 4.89 1.07 9.21
C ALA A 156 6.40 1.25 9.37
N PRO A 157 7.04 0.48 10.26
CA PRO A 157 8.48 0.45 10.41
C PRO A 157 9.21 0.23 9.09
N THR A 158 10.28 0.98 8.87
CA THR A 158 11.17 0.86 7.69
C THR A 158 12.43 0.08 7.99
N HIS A 159 12.73 -0.16 9.26
CA HIS A 159 13.85 -1.01 9.68
C HIS A 159 13.53 -1.75 10.99
N LEU A 160 14.28 -2.83 11.22
CA LEU A 160 14.02 -3.79 12.30
C LEU A 160 14.06 -3.16 13.69
N HIS A 161 14.99 -2.22 13.93
CA HIS A 161 15.12 -1.59 15.24
C HIS A 161 13.89 -0.78 15.64
N GLU A 162 13.13 -0.23 14.69
CA GLU A 162 11.85 0.46 14.97
C GLU A 162 10.75 -0.48 15.49
N MET A 163 10.92 -1.79 15.30
CA MET A 163 9.94 -2.80 15.72
C MET A 163 10.16 -3.28 17.17
N PHE A 164 11.26 -2.89 17.81
CA PHE A 164 11.53 -3.25 19.19
C PHE A 164 10.80 -2.30 20.16
N GLY A 165 10.40 -2.82 21.32
CA GLY A 165 9.98 -2.01 22.44
C GLY A 165 11.19 -1.30 23.10
N GLU A 166 11.00 -0.83 24.32
CA GLU A 166 12.11 -0.24 25.08
C GLU A 166 13.26 -1.24 25.24
N ILE A 167 14.44 -0.88 24.75
CA ILE A 167 15.65 -1.70 24.80
C ILE A 167 16.85 -0.82 25.16
N ASP A 168 17.81 -1.36 25.92
CA ASP A 168 19.06 -0.67 26.22
C ASP A 168 19.85 -0.42 24.93
N GLU A 169 20.23 0.83 24.69
CA GLU A 169 21.02 1.22 23.50
C GLU A 169 22.32 0.44 23.34
N LYS A 170 22.90 -0.02 24.46
CA LYS A 170 24.11 -0.88 24.44
C LYS A 170 23.83 -2.25 23.84
N LEU A 171 22.60 -2.74 23.93
CA LEU A 171 22.21 -4.02 23.31
C LEU A 171 21.93 -3.87 21.83
N LEU A 172 21.42 -2.74 21.39
CA LEU A 172 21.12 -2.48 19.96
C LEU A 172 22.36 -2.64 19.07
N GLN A 173 23.56 -2.28 19.57
CA GLN A 173 24.81 -2.43 18.80
C GLN A 173 25.16 -3.88 18.44
N PHE A 174 24.59 -4.88 19.15
CA PHE A 174 24.78 -6.30 18.87
C PHE A 174 23.68 -6.92 18.01
N ILE A 175 22.65 -6.15 17.70
CA ILE A 175 21.52 -6.59 16.88
C ILE A 175 21.64 -5.94 15.50
N PRO A 176 21.86 -6.70 14.41
CA PRO A 176 21.87 -6.14 13.07
C PRO A 176 20.55 -5.44 12.77
N ASP A 177 20.62 -4.21 12.27
CA ASP A 177 19.45 -3.48 11.80
C ASP A 177 19.18 -3.83 10.34
N TYR A 178 18.00 -4.37 10.07
CA TYR A 178 17.58 -4.73 8.73
C TYR A 178 16.64 -3.65 8.18
N ARG A 179 17.04 -2.99 7.10
CA ARG A 179 16.29 -1.90 6.45
C ARG A 179 15.64 -2.33 5.16
N ILE A 180 14.42 -1.87 4.91
CA ILE A 180 13.74 -2.06 3.63
C ILE A 180 14.09 -0.92 2.65
N ASN A 181 14.14 -1.25 1.35
CA ASN A 181 14.24 -0.27 0.28
C ASN A 181 12.82 0.10 -0.17
N LEU A 182 12.16 0.95 0.62
CA LEU A 182 10.79 1.38 0.34
C LEU A 182 10.75 2.38 -0.82
N VAL A 183 9.82 2.18 -1.73
CA VAL A 183 9.32 3.16 -2.71
C VAL A 183 7.83 3.31 -2.46
N ALA A 184 7.41 4.48 -2.02
CA ALA A 184 6.01 4.83 -1.80
C ALA A 184 5.71 6.14 -2.54
N PRO A 185 4.54 6.28 -3.20
CA PRO A 185 4.20 7.49 -3.96
C PRO A 185 4.35 8.77 -3.14
N SER A 186 3.92 8.76 -1.87
CA SER A 186 4.03 9.90 -0.94
C SER A 186 5.48 10.37 -0.71
N LEU A 187 6.47 9.48 -0.82
CA LEU A 187 7.89 9.75 -0.59
C LEU A 187 8.66 10.15 -1.86
N ILE A 188 8.01 10.15 -3.03
CA ILE A 188 8.65 10.51 -4.29
C ILE A 188 8.62 12.03 -4.47
N ASP A 189 9.79 12.66 -4.51
CA ASP A 189 9.92 14.10 -4.71
C ASP A 189 9.92 14.52 -6.18
N ASN A 190 10.45 13.66 -7.06
CA ASN A 190 10.61 13.96 -8.48
C ASN A 190 10.31 12.72 -9.35
N PHE A 191 9.18 12.76 -10.04
CA PHE A 191 8.73 11.69 -10.94
C PHE A 191 9.47 11.71 -12.31
N ASP A 192 10.13 12.80 -12.69
CA ASP A 192 10.93 12.86 -13.92
C ASP A 192 12.16 11.94 -13.89
N LYS A 193 12.50 11.39 -12.73
CA LYS A 193 13.55 10.36 -12.60
C LYS A 193 13.14 9.03 -13.20
N PHE A 194 11.84 8.77 -13.37
CA PHE A 194 11.35 7.60 -14.09
C PHE A 194 11.39 7.84 -15.60
N ARG A 195 11.59 6.75 -16.35
CA ARG A 195 11.67 6.76 -17.83
C ARG A 195 10.52 6.02 -18.49
N THR A 196 9.73 5.28 -17.71
CA THR A 196 8.56 4.53 -18.16
C THR A 196 7.28 5.17 -17.62
N GLU A 197 6.14 4.59 -18.00
CA GLU A 197 4.83 5.00 -17.47
C GLU A 197 4.65 4.67 -15.97
N LEU A 198 5.63 4.01 -15.33
CA LEU A 198 5.60 3.79 -13.88
C LEU A 198 5.62 5.13 -13.12
N GLY A 199 6.42 6.11 -13.58
CA GLY A 199 6.46 7.43 -12.97
C GLY A 199 5.08 8.10 -12.94
N PRO A 200 4.46 8.35 -14.11
CA PRO A 200 3.09 8.85 -14.17
C PRO A 200 2.08 8.04 -13.34
N THR A 201 2.18 6.70 -13.34
CA THR A 201 1.28 5.86 -12.54
C THR A 201 1.39 6.16 -11.05
N LEU A 202 2.61 6.21 -10.51
CA LEU A 202 2.85 6.53 -9.10
C LEU A 202 2.48 7.98 -8.76
N GLU A 203 2.65 8.90 -9.71
CA GLU A 203 2.25 10.30 -9.57
C GLU A 203 0.71 10.42 -9.45
N PHE A 204 -0.04 9.71 -10.28
CA PHE A 204 -1.50 9.64 -10.17
C PHE A 204 -1.96 9.08 -8.82
N ILE A 205 -1.30 8.05 -8.32
CA ILE A 205 -1.60 7.48 -7.00
C ILE A 205 -1.34 8.51 -5.91
N LYS A 206 -0.18 9.20 -5.93
CA LYS A 206 0.18 10.22 -4.95
C LYS A 206 -0.88 11.32 -4.85
N TYR A 207 -1.29 11.87 -5.97
CA TYR A 207 -2.17 13.04 -6.01
C TYR A 207 -3.64 12.70 -6.19
N SER A 208 -4.03 11.43 -6.15
CA SER A 208 -5.41 10.98 -6.36
C SER A 208 -6.44 11.63 -5.43
N LYS A 209 -6.02 12.03 -4.22
CA LYS A 209 -6.86 12.71 -3.22
C LYS A 209 -6.76 14.25 -3.26
N GLU A 210 -5.84 14.82 -4.03
CA GLU A 210 -5.53 16.25 -4.05
C GLU A 210 -5.99 16.91 -5.35
N LYS A 211 -7.19 17.54 -5.33
CA LYS A 211 -7.86 18.07 -6.55
C LYS A 211 -7.01 19.06 -7.36
N GLU A 212 -6.22 19.92 -6.71
CA GLU A 212 -5.46 20.96 -7.43
C GLU A 212 -4.21 20.38 -8.10
N HIS A 213 -3.42 19.56 -7.38
CA HIS A 213 -2.27 18.86 -7.95
C HIS A 213 -2.68 17.88 -9.06
N PHE A 214 -3.81 17.21 -8.89
CA PHE A 214 -4.35 16.32 -9.90
C PHE A 214 -4.63 17.04 -11.23
N LYS A 215 -5.17 18.27 -11.18
CA LYS A 215 -5.38 19.09 -12.38
C LYS A 215 -4.07 19.52 -13.04
N GLU A 216 -3.07 19.92 -12.25
CA GLU A 216 -1.75 20.32 -12.75
C GLU A 216 -1.06 19.15 -13.46
N MET A 217 -1.04 17.98 -12.81
CA MET A 217 -0.49 16.76 -13.37
C MET A 217 -1.15 16.39 -14.71
N LEU A 218 -2.46 16.50 -14.80
CA LEU A 218 -3.20 16.22 -16.03
C LEU A 218 -2.89 17.20 -17.16
N SER A 219 -2.64 18.46 -16.83
CA SER A 219 -2.21 19.44 -17.83
C SER A 219 -0.84 19.09 -18.41
N ASN A 220 0.05 18.51 -17.57
CA ASN A 220 1.38 18.07 -17.96
C ASN A 220 1.37 16.75 -18.74
N LEU A 221 0.32 15.93 -18.57
CA LEU A 221 0.16 14.67 -19.31
C LEU A 221 -0.57 14.79 -20.64
N LYS A 222 -1.12 15.96 -20.98
CA LYS A 222 -1.84 16.17 -22.25
C LYS A 222 -1.04 15.80 -23.50
N ASP A 223 0.29 15.85 -23.40
CA ASP A 223 1.22 15.49 -24.48
C ASP A 223 1.80 14.08 -24.36
N LYS A 224 1.50 13.34 -23.26
CA LYS A 224 1.99 11.97 -23.04
C LYS A 224 0.85 10.98 -23.25
N LYS A 225 0.94 10.16 -24.30
CA LYS A 225 0.02 9.03 -24.50
C LYS A 225 0.35 7.93 -23.49
N LEU A 226 -0.62 7.56 -22.66
CA LEU A 226 -0.49 6.43 -21.75
C LEU A 226 -1.09 5.18 -22.39
N THR A 227 -0.48 4.01 -22.10
CA THR A 227 -1.01 2.71 -22.55
C THR A 227 -2.31 2.35 -21.82
N ASN A 228 -3.14 1.51 -22.46
CA ASN A 228 -4.36 0.96 -21.84
C ASN A 228 -4.09 0.26 -20.54
N GLU A 229 -2.94 -0.43 -20.46
CA GLU A 229 -2.51 -1.14 -19.26
C GLU A 229 -2.24 -0.15 -18.11
N THR A 230 -1.55 0.94 -18.38
CA THR A 230 -1.27 2.00 -17.42
C THR A 230 -2.55 2.66 -16.93
N VAL A 231 -3.45 3.03 -17.83
CA VAL A 231 -4.75 3.63 -17.46
C VAL A 231 -5.57 2.67 -16.61
N SER A 232 -5.67 1.40 -16.99
CA SER A 232 -6.39 0.41 -16.19
C SER A 232 -5.79 0.20 -14.80
N THR A 233 -4.45 0.34 -14.69
CA THR A 233 -3.74 0.28 -13.41
C THR A 233 -4.05 1.50 -12.55
N ILE A 234 -3.98 2.70 -13.12
CA ILE A 234 -4.34 3.95 -12.44
C ILE A 234 -5.77 3.86 -11.91
N ASN A 235 -6.75 3.52 -12.77
CA ASN A 235 -8.16 3.38 -12.38
C ASN A 235 -8.35 2.42 -11.20
N LEU A 236 -7.68 1.26 -11.23
CA LEU A 236 -7.79 0.26 -10.18
C LEU A 236 -7.26 0.75 -8.82
N PHE A 237 -6.13 1.48 -8.82
CA PHE A 237 -5.49 1.93 -7.57
C PHE A 237 -6.08 3.22 -7.02
N THR A 238 -6.53 4.12 -7.87
CA THR A 238 -7.06 5.44 -7.47
C THR A 238 -8.59 5.48 -7.34
N GLY A 239 -9.29 4.50 -7.92
CA GLY A 239 -10.75 4.54 -8.07
C GLY A 239 -11.23 5.51 -9.16
N ALA A 240 -10.32 6.01 -10.00
CA ALA A 240 -10.67 6.85 -11.14
C ALA A 240 -11.39 6.04 -12.24
N ASP A 241 -12.20 6.68 -13.04
CA ASP A 241 -12.84 6.10 -14.24
C ASP A 241 -12.34 6.83 -15.51
N ILE A 242 -11.05 6.70 -15.77
CA ILE A 242 -10.45 7.26 -16.99
C ILE A 242 -10.86 6.35 -18.15
N LYS A 243 -11.59 6.90 -19.11
CA LYS A 243 -12.06 6.15 -20.28
C LYS A 243 -10.98 6.11 -21.37
N LEU A 244 -10.89 4.97 -22.03
CA LEU A 244 -10.07 4.75 -23.22
C LEU A 244 -10.96 4.91 -24.46
N ASN A 245 -10.43 5.49 -25.54
CA ASN A 245 -11.14 5.50 -26.81
C ASN A 245 -11.08 4.10 -27.47
N GLU A 246 -11.92 3.89 -28.50
CA GLU A 246 -11.97 2.60 -29.23
C GLU A 246 -10.65 2.25 -29.92
N GLU A 247 -9.77 3.23 -30.15
CA GLU A 247 -8.45 3.07 -30.76
C GLU A 247 -7.34 2.84 -29.71
N GLY A 248 -7.70 2.74 -28.41
CA GLY A 248 -6.76 2.52 -27.32
C GLY A 248 -5.90 3.75 -26.96
N GLU A 249 -6.26 4.92 -27.47
CA GLU A 249 -5.64 6.18 -27.04
C GLU A 249 -6.42 6.77 -25.87
N VAL A 250 -5.74 7.41 -24.94
CA VAL A 250 -6.37 8.10 -23.82
C VAL A 250 -7.28 9.19 -24.39
N THR A 251 -8.59 8.99 -24.28
CA THR A 251 -9.56 10.04 -24.55
C THR A 251 -9.49 11.04 -23.43
N ASP A 252 -9.37 12.27 -23.82
CA ASP A 252 -9.42 13.48 -23.04
C ASP A 252 -9.60 13.28 -21.52
N VAL A 253 -8.47 13.17 -20.82
CA VAL A 253 -8.42 13.03 -19.37
C VAL A 253 -9.20 14.17 -18.68
N CYS A 254 -9.41 15.30 -19.37
CA CYS A 254 -10.24 16.40 -18.90
C CYS A 254 -11.73 16.05 -18.79
N LEU A 255 -12.29 15.26 -19.71
CA LEU A 255 -13.70 14.84 -19.65
C LEU A 255 -13.96 13.88 -18.47
N ALA A 256 -13.09 12.91 -18.27
CA ALA A 256 -13.19 11.98 -17.13
C ALA A 256 -13.15 12.72 -15.79
N ILE A 257 -12.37 13.81 -15.68
CA ILE A 257 -12.28 14.63 -14.46
C ILE A 257 -13.49 15.52 -14.28
N GLU A 258 -14.05 16.07 -15.32
CA GLU A 258 -15.28 16.82 -15.21
C GLU A 258 -16.45 15.93 -14.78
N GLU A 259 -16.52 14.69 -15.29
CA GLU A 259 -17.49 13.69 -14.84
C GLU A 259 -17.25 13.27 -13.39
N MET A 260 -16.02 12.95 -12.99
CA MET A 260 -15.67 12.63 -11.58
C MET A 260 -15.97 13.79 -10.62
N LYS A 261 -15.73 15.04 -11.03
CA LYS A 261 -16.10 16.22 -10.24
C LYS A 261 -17.59 16.36 -10.08
N LYS A 262 -18.34 16.04 -11.12
CA LYS A 262 -19.80 16.10 -11.10
C LYS A 262 -20.37 15.01 -10.20
N GLU A 263 -19.88 13.78 -10.31
CA GLU A 263 -20.27 12.66 -9.45
C GLU A 263 -19.89 12.91 -7.97
N ALA A 264 -18.66 13.35 -7.69
CA ALA A 264 -18.24 13.68 -6.33
C ALA A 264 -19.00 14.89 -5.75
N ALA A 265 -19.39 15.86 -6.59
CA ALA A 265 -20.23 16.96 -6.15
C ALA A 265 -21.68 16.51 -5.90
N GLU A 266 -22.22 15.60 -6.70
CA GLU A 266 -23.54 15.01 -6.51
C GLU A 266 -23.59 14.13 -5.26
N GLU A 267 -22.55 13.31 -4.97
CA GLU A 267 -22.42 12.54 -3.71
C GLU A 267 -22.32 13.47 -2.49
N ALA A 268 -21.46 14.50 -2.55
CA ALA A 268 -21.33 15.46 -1.46
C ALA A 268 -22.63 16.23 -1.18
N VAL A 269 -23.40 16.55 -2.22
CA VAL A 269 -24.74 17.18 -2.08
C VAL A 269 -25.73 16.18 -1.48
N ALA A 270 -25.70 14.92 -1.88
CA ALA A 270 -26.59 13.89 -1.32
C ALA A 270 -26.29 13.64 0.17
N GLU A 271 -25.01 13.53 0.55
CA GLU A 271 -24.60 13.42 1.97
C GLU A 271 -25.03 14.65 2.78
N MET A 272 -24.85 15.85 2.24
CA MET A 272 -25.28 17.09 2.90
C MET A 272 -26.79 17.18 3.02
N CYS A 273 -27.56 16.72 2.03
CA CYS A 273 -29.01 16.63 2.13
C CYS A 273 -29.48 15.69 3.24
N LEU A 274 -28.86 14.51 3.36
CA LEU A 274 -29.15 13.56 4.45
C LEU A 274 -28.84 14.15 5.82
N ALA A 275 -27.68 14.77 5.99
CA ALA A 275 -27.31 15.46 7.23
C ALA A 275 -28.28 16.59 7.60
N ILE A 276 -28.75 17.37 6.61
CA ILE A 276 -29.75 18.42 6.83
C ILE A 276 -31.11 17.82 7.22
N GLU A 277 -31.51 16.68 6.67
CA GLU A 277 -32.75 16.01 7.06
C GLU A 277 -32.66 15.44 8.49
N GLU A 278 -31.54 14.90 8.88
CA GLU A 278 -31.29 14.45 10.27
C GLU A 278 -31.34 15.63 11.26
N MET A 279 -30.63 16.71 10.97
CA MET A 279 -30.65 17.93 11.78
C MET A 279 -32.06 18.53 11.90
N LYS A 280 -32.88 18.49 10.83
CA LYS A 280 -34.28 18.94 10.89
C LYS A 280 -35.13 18.04 11.78
N LYS A 281 -34.94 16.71 11.72
CA LYS A 281 -35.63 15.78 12.61
C LYS A 281 -35.28 16.01 14.06
N GLU A 282 -34.02 16.20 14.37
CA GLU A 282 -33.54 16.51 15.73
C GLU A 282 -34.12 17.85 16.21
N ALA A 283 -34.08 18.90 15.41
CA ALA A 283 -34.64 20.20 15.77
C ALA A 283 -36.15 20.15 15.99
N VAL A 284 -36.89 19.37 15.20
CA VAL A 284 -38.33 19.15 15.43
C VAL A 284 -38.60 18.39 16.73
N GLN A 285 -37.82 17.36 17.01
CA GLN A 285 -37.93 16.61 18.26
C GLN A 285 -37.63 17.47 19.50
N GLU A 286 -36.60 18.30 19.43
CA GLU A 286 -36.27 19.28 20.48
C GLU A 286 -37.38 20.30 20.69
N ALA A 287 -37.97 20.84 19.60
CA ALA A 287 -39.06 21.80 19.70
C ALA A 287 -40.30 21.17 20.36
N VAL A 288 -40.69 19.98 19.91
CA VAL A 288 -41.82 19.23 20.49
C VAL A 288 -41.56 18.91 21.98
N ALA A 289 -40.33 18.52 22.32
CA ALA A 289 -39.97 18.26 23.70
C ALA A 289 -40.06 19.53 24.59
N LYS A 290 -39.60 20.67 24.09
CA LYS A 290 -39.71 21.99 24.76
C LYS A 290 -41.15 22.41 24.98
N ASP A 291 -41.98 22.27 23.96
CA ASP A 291 -43.41 22.62 24.03
C ASP A 291 -44.13 21.74 25.04
N LEU A 292 -43.87 20.44 25.06
CA LEU A 292 -44.46 19.51 26.03
C LEU A 292 -44.04 19.85 27.46
N LEU A 293 -42.76 20.08 27.73
CA LEU A 293 -42.27 20.45 29.05
C LEU A 293 -42.90 21.75 29.52
N SER A 294 -42.89 22.78 28.67
CA SER A 294 -43.50 24.07 28.98
C SER A 294 -45.02 23.98 29.25
N ALA A 295 -45.75 23.20 28.47
CA ALA A 295 -47.15 22.98 28.65
C ALA A 295 -47.47 22.29 29.99
N VAL A 296 -46.72 21.23 30.32
CA VAL A 296 -46.90 20.49 31.58
C VAL A 296 -46.58 21.38 32.79
N GLU A 297 -45.45 22.11 32.76
CA GLU A 297 -45.07 23.01 33.85
C GLU A 297 -46.08 24.14 34.06
N ASN A 298 -46.58 24.74 32.98
CA ASN A 298 -47.64 25.76 33.05
C ASN A 298 -48.92 25.25 33.65
N VAL A 299 -49.35 24.02 33.35
CA VAL A 299 -50.54 23.39 33.94
C VAL A 299 -50.31 23.10 35.41
N MET A 300 -49.13 22.60 35.78
CA MET A 300 -48.79 22.36 37.20
C MET A 300 -48.87 23.64 38.04
N GLU A 301 -48.28 24.74 37.52
CA GLU A 301 -48.28 26.04 38.22
C GLU A 301 -49.64 26.67 38.25
N SER A 302 -50.38 26.69 37.14
CA SER A 302 -51.67 27.40 37.05
C SER A 302 -52.79 26.73 37.83
N LEU A 303 -52.83 25.40 37.93
CA LEU A 303 -53.85 24.60 38.56
C LEU A 303 -53.44 24.03 39.92
N HIS A 304 -52.14 24.22 40.31
CA HIS A 304 -51.55 23.65 41.53
C HIS A 304 -51.73 22.14 41.66
N VAL A 305 -51.56 21.41 40.53
CA VAL A 305 -51.70 19.96 40.43
C VAL A 305 -50.37 19.23 40.36
N SER A 306 -50.42 17.92 40.63
CA SER A 306 -49.23 17.07 40.51
C SER A 306 -48.79 16.89 39.04
N LEU A 307 -47.53 16.47 38.80
CA LEU A 307 -47.02 16.13 37.46
C LEU A 307 -47.91 15.08 36.77
N GLU A 308 -48.36 14.08 37.52
CA GLU A 308 -49.20 13.01 36.99
C GLU A 308 -50.57 13.53 36.52
N ASP A 309 -51.17 14.45 37.27
CA ASP A 309 -52.45 15.05 36.92
C ASP A 309 -52.32 16.06 35.78
N ALA A 310 -51.23 16.85 35.74
CA ALA A 310 -50.92 17.76 34.63
C ALA A 310 -50.75 17.00 33.32
N CYS A 311 -49.97 15.90 33.31
CA CYS A 311 -49.81 15.04 32.14
C CYS A 311 -51.16 14.46 31.68
N LYS A 312 -52.02 13.97 32.61
CA LYS A 312 -53.35 13.46 32.26
C LYS A 312 -54.25 14.53 31.63
N ILE A 313 -54.21 15.76 32.13
CA ILE A 313 -54.98 16.89 31.57
C ILE A 313 -54.57 17.17 30.14
N LEU A 314 -53.26 17.11 29.83
CA LEU A 314 -52.70 17.34 28.50
C LEU A 314 -52.75 16.09 27.61
N LYS A 315 -53.28 14.97 28.13
CA LYS A 315 -53.34 13.65 27.44
C LYS A 315 -51.95 13.09 27.04
N HIS A 316 -50.94 13.35 27.87
CA HIS A 316 -49.61 12.80 27.78
C HIS A 316 -49.31 11.87 28.96
N SER A 317 -48.30 11.00 28.81
CA SER A 317 -47.82 10.17 29.90
C SER A 317 -46.67 10.85 30.67
N THR A 318 -46.44 10.45 31.90
CA THR A 318 -45.25 10.88 32.67
C THR A 318 -43.96 10.38 32.05
N GLU A 319 -44.00 9.26 31.32
CA GLU A 319 -42.86 8.71 30.59
C GLU A 319 -42.46 9.63 29.44
N GLU A 320 -43.43 10.16 28.66
CA GLU A 320 -43.17 11.14 27.59
C GLU A 320 -42.57 12.43 28.15
N TYR A 321 -43.00 12.91 29.32
CA TYR A 321 -42.39 14.08 29.96
C TYR A 321 -40.93 13.83 30.34
N TYR A 322 -40.59 12.67 30.94
CA TYR A 322 -39.21 12.35 31.29
C TYR A 322 -38.34 12.11 30.06
N LEU A 323 -38.88 11.54 29.00
CA LEU A 323 -38.19 11.37 27.72
C LEU A 323 -37.84 12.73 27.11
N ALA A 324 -38.81 13.65 27.04
CA ALA A 324 -38.62 15.03 26.59
C ALA A 324 -37.53 15.76 27.40
N LYS A 325 -37.54 15.56 28.73
CA LYS A 325 -36.54 16.13 29.65
C LYS A 325 -35.12 15.56 29.44
N THR A 326 -35.02 14.35 28.94
CA THR A 326 -33.74 13.70 28.65
C THR A 326 -33.17 14.15 27.31
N LEU A 327 -34.06 14.43 26.33
CA LEU A 327 -33.67 14.93 25.00
C LEU A 327 -33.13 16.37 25.02
N LEU A 328 -33.44 17.14 26.06
CA LEU A 328 -33.00 18.55 26.20
C LEU A 328 -31.83 18.74 27.19
N LYS A 329 -31.22 17.68 27.66
CA LYS A 329 -29.98 17.67 28.46
C LYS A 329 -28.76 17.46 27.59
#